data_f1c8df124e88f7be23d673daaa443a2e
#
_entry.id   f1c8df124e88f7be23d673daaa443a2e
#
_cell.length_a   1.000
_cell.length_b   1.000
_cell.length_c   1.000
_cell.angle_alpha   90.00
_cell.angle_beta   90.00
_cell.angle_gamma   90.00
#
_symmetry.space_group_name_H-M   'P 1'
#
loop_
_entity.id
_entity.type
_entity.pdbx_description
1 polymer ?
#
loop_
_entity_poly.entity_id
_entity_poly.type
_entity_poly.pdbx_seq_one_letter_code
_entity_poly.pdbx_strand_id
1 'polypeptide(L)'
;EIPLRLVGSEMCIRDSGCTAIYIGPLFESTTHGYDTKDYKQVDRRLGDNADFAAYVKKAHELGIKVVVDGVFNHTGREFFAFRDIQEKREQSPYCGWYKGIWFGGNTCYNDGFSYEAWRNCFELVNLNLQNQQVRDYLLDVIDFWIDEFDIDGIRLDCADCLDFGFMEQMRARTSAKKQDFW
;
A
#
# COMPACT_ATOMS: atom_id res chain seq x y z
N GLU A 1 -19.67 13.60 -5.31
CA GLU A 1 -19.31 14.98 -4.85
C GLU A 1 -18.09 14.84 -3.95
N ILE A 2 -16.92 15.32 -4.41
CA ILE A 2 -15.73 15.45 -3.56
C ILE A 2 -16.17 16.26 -2.34
N PRO A 3 -15.95 15.80 -1.10
CA PRO A 3 -16.39 16.55 0.07
C PRO A 3 -15.81 17.96 -0.03
N LEU A 4 -16.66 18.96 -0.02
CA LEU A 4 -16.34 20.41 -0.10
C LEU A 4 -15.21 20.87 0.86
N ARG A 5 -14.80 20.02 1.79
CA ARG A 5 -13.68 20.26 2.71
C ARG A 5 -12.28 20.07 2.07
N LEU A 6 -12.17 19.35 0.94
CA LEU A 6 -10.88 19.19 0.22
C LEU A 6 -10.69 20.31 -0.82
N VAL A 7 -11.74 20.81 -1.45
CA VAL A 7 -11.73 21.81 -2.54
C VAL A 7 -11.30 23.23 -2.10
N GLY A 8 -10.89 23.44 -0.88
CA GLY A 8 -10.33 24.73 -0.43
C GLY A 8 -8.96 24.56 0.23
N SER A 9 -8.56 23.32 0.54
CA SER A 9 -7.30 23.05 1.23
C SER A 9 -6.09 23.17 0.31
N GLU A 10 -6.23 22.84 -0.99
CA GLU A 10 -5.12 22.90 -1.95
C GLU A 10 -4.65 24.35 -2.19
N MET A 11 -5.57 25.30 -2.26
CA MET A 11 -5.21 26.72 -2.38
C MET A 11 -4.50 27.22 -1.11
N CYS A 12 -4.97 26.83 0.08
CA CYS A 12 -4.31 27.17 1.34
C CYS A 12 -2.92 26.52 1.44
N ILE A 13 -2.77 25.28 0.98
CA ILE A 13 -1.49 24.56 0.96
C ILE A 13 -0.52 25.27 0.02
N ARG A 14 -0.94 25.62 -1.20
CA ARG A 14 -0.11 26.39 -2.14
C ARG A 14 0.31 27.74 -1.55
N ASP A 15 -0.62 28.48 -0.96
CA ASP A 15 -0.36 29.80 -0.39
C ASP A 15 0.57 29.75 0.83
N SER A 16 0.70 28.57 1.48
CA SER A 16 1.70 28.32 2.53
C SER A 16 3.12 28.07 1.98
N GLY A 17 3.28 27.96 0.65
CA GLY A 17 4.56 27.69 -0.01
C GLY A 17 4.95 26.21 -0.07
N CYS A 18 4.03 25.27 0.25
CA CYS A 18 4.27 23.83 0.12
C CYS A 18 4.32 23.42 -1.35
N THR A 19 5.32 22.61 -1.70
CA THR A 19 5.54 22.08 -3.05
C THR A 19 5.24 20.59 -3.17
N ALA A 20 4.95 19.93 -2.07
CA ALA A 20 4.54 18.52 -2.05
C ALA A 20 3.58 18.26 -0.88
N ILE A 21 2.72 17.26 -1.07
CA ILE A 21 1.80 16.73 -0.05
C ILE A 21 2.11 15.26 0.12
N TYR A 22 2.31 14.83 1.36
CA TYR A 22 2.29 13.42 1.73
C TYR A 22 0.90 13.06 2.25
N ILE A 23 0.33 11.99 1.67
CA ILE A 23 -0.95 11.43 2.08
C ILE A 23 -0.65 10.10 2.76
N GLY A 24 -1.10 9.94 4.02
CA GLY A 24 -0.97 8.69 4.78
C GLY A 24 -1.67 7.51 4.09
N PRO A 25 -1.86 6.38 4.77
CA PRO A 25 -2.39 5.18 4.13
C PRO A 25 -3.76 5.46 3.53
N LEU A 26 -3.81 5.41 2.19
CA LEU A 26 -4.94 5.85 1.37
C LEU A 26 -5.79 4.69 0.86
N PHE A 27 -5.19 3.51 0.74
CA PHE A 27 -5.82 2.40 0.04
C PHE A 27 -6.74 1.59 0.95
N GLU A 28 -7.67 0.84 0.32
CA GLU A 28 -8.71 0.09 1.02
C GLU A 28 -8.12 -0.78 2.12
N SER A 29 -8.64 -0.60 3.33
CA SER A 29 -8.16 -1.26 4.54
C SER A 29 -9.34 -1.71 5.40
N THR A 30 -9.06 -2.59 6.36
CA THR A 30 -10.09 -3.08 7.27
C THR A 30 -10.41 -2.04 8.34
N THR A 31 -9.39 -1.39 8.91
CA THR A 31 -9.58 -0.47 10.06
C THR A 31 -8.83 0.86 9.91
N HIS A 32 -7.51 0.88 10.07
CA HIS A 32 -6.71 2.10 10.27
C HIS A 32 -5.87 2.53 9.07
N GLY A 33 -5.97 1.83 7.94
CA GLY A 33 -5.24 2.17 6.72
C GLY A 33 -3.96 1.35 6.53
N TYR A 34 -3.26 0.95 7.60
CA TYR A 34 -2.06 0.11 7.49
C TYR A 34 -2.36 -1.38 7.36
N ASP A 35 -3.56 -1.82 7.67
CA ASP A 35 -4.07 -3.17 7.45
C ASP A 35 -4.69 -3.31 6.06
N THR A 36 -3.86 -3.09 5.04
CA THR A 36 -4.26 -3.02 3.63
C THR A 36 -5.02 -4.26 3.19
N LYS A 37 -6.17 -4.03 2.57
CA LYS A 37 -7.04 -5.05 2.00
C LYS A 37 -6.97 -5.09 0.48
N ASP A 38 -6.83 -3.92 -0.16
CA ASP A 38 -6.66 -3.79 -1.60
C ASP A 38 -5.81 -2.57 -1.92
N TYR A 39 -4.65 -2.78 -2.55
CA TYR A 39 -3.73 -1.72 -2.94
C TYR A 39 -4.18 -0.90 -4.17
N LYS A 40 -5.15 -1.40 -4.93
CA LYS A 40 -5.59 -0.77 -6.18
C LYS A 40 -6.93 -0.04 -6.04
N GLN A 41 -7.48 0.01 -4.83
CA GLN A 41 -8.69 0.74 -4.51
C GLN A 41 -8.39 1.80 -3.44
N VAL A 42 -8.81 3.03 -3.67
CA VAL A 42 -8.88 4.06 -2.63
C VAL A 42 -9.88 3.60 -1.57
N ASP A 43 -9.55 3.83 -0.30
CA ASP A 43 -10.44 3.45 0.80
C ASP A 43 -11.79 4.13 0.66
N ARG A 44 -12.85 3.33 0.62
CA ARG A 44 -14.25 3.80 0.43
C ARG A 44 -14.71 4.84 1.44
N ARG A 45 -13.99 4.97 2.56
CA ARG A 45 -14.25 6.01 3.58
C ARG A 45 -13.72 7.37 3.16
N LEU A 46 -12.80 7.42 2.19
CA LEU A 46 -12.14 8.63 1.69
C LEU A 46 -12.68 9.06 0.32
N GLY A 47 -13.17 8.13 -0.48
CA GLY A 47 -13.66 8.37 -1.83
C GLY A 47 -13.43 7.16 -2.73
N ASP A 48 -13.23 7.40 -4.01
CA ASP A 48 -12.89 6.36 -4.98
C ASP A 48 -11.64 6.73 -5.80
N ASN A 49 -11.26 5.84 -6.71
CA ASN A 49 -10.07 6.04 -7.55
C ASN A 49 -10.18 7.30 -8.43
N ALA A 50 -11.39 7.61 -8.93
CA ALA A 50 -11.62 8.78 -9.76
C ALA A 50 -11.47 10.08 -8.96
N ASP A 51 -11.95 10.08 -7.71
CA ASP A 51 -11.78 11.21 -6.79
C ASP A 51 -10.30 11.48 -6.52
N PHE A 52 -9.51 10.42 -6.27
CA PHE A 52 -8.09 10.58 -6.01
C PHE A 52 -7.31 11.02 -7.25
N ALA A 53 -7.60 10.45 -8.42
CA ALA A 53 -6.99 10.92 -9.69
C ALA A 53 -7.30 12.40 -9.97
N ALA A 54 -8.53 12.83 -9.71
CA ALA A 54 -8.92 14.24 -9.83
C ALA A 54 -8.18 15.13 -8.83
N TYR A 55 -7.98 14.65 -7.58
CA TYR A 55 -7.19 15.36 -6.57
C TYR A 55 -5.74 15.55 -7.00
N VAL A 56 -5.06 14.47 -7.46
CA VAL A 56 -3.66 14.55 -7.92
C VAL A 56 -3.54 15.51 -9.10
N LYS A 57 -4.43 15.40 -10.09
CA LYS A 57 -4.47 16.35 -11.21
C LYS A 57 -4.58 17.80 -10.74
N LYS A 58 -5.45 18.05 -9.76
CA LYS A 58 -5.63 19.41 -9.21
C LYS A 58 -4.39 19.88 -8.45
N ALA A 59 -3.72 19.01 -7.70
CA ALA A 59 -2.46 19.31 -7.05
C ALA A 59 -1.38 19.70 -8.07
N HIS A 60 -1.26 18.96 -9.17
CA HIS A 60 -0.32 19.25 -10.26
C HIS A 60 -0.58 20.59 -10.95
N GLU A 61 -1.85 20.97 -11.18
CA GLU A 61 -2.21 22.28 -11.71
C GLU A 61 -1.72 23.44 -10.82
N LEU A 62 -1.53 23.17 -9.53
CA LEU A 62 -1.01 24.13 -8.54
C LEU A 62 0.50 24.00 -8.31
N GLY A 63 1.20 23.13 -9.05
CA GLY A 63 2.63 22.86 -8.90
C GLY A 63 2.98 22.07 -7.64
N ILE A 64 2.03 21.30 -7.09
CA ILE A 64 2.19 20.52 -5.87
C ILE A 64 2.35 19.03 -6.25
N LYS A 65 3.41 18.39 -5.77
CA LYS A 65 3.65 16.96 -5.92
C LYS A 65 2.85 16.16 -4.88
N VAL A 66 2.48 14.93 -5.24
CA VAL A 66 1.72 14.04 -4.36
C VAL A 66 2.51 12.77 -4.07
N VAL A 67 2.75 12.52 -2.79
CA VAL A 67 3.44 11.33 -2.25
C VAL A 67 2.44 10.50 -1.47
N VAL A 68 2.36 9.20 -1.74
CA VAL A 68 1.47 8.27 -1.03
C VAL A 68 2.24 7.33 -0.11
N ASP A 69 1.54 6.67 0.81
CA ASP A 69 2.12 5.69 1.72
C ASP A 69 2.20 4.30 1.08
N GLY A 70 3.39 3.74 1.01
CA GLY A 70 3.67 2.38 0.55
C GLY A 70 3.80 1.41 1.71
N VAL A 71 2.72 0.73 2.06
CA VAL A 71 2.68 -0.29 3.13
C VAL A 71 3.02 -1.65 2.53
N PHE A 72 4.33 -1.93 2.36
CA PHE A 72 4.81 -3.13 1.65
C PHE A 72 5.41 -4.22 2.54
N ASN A 73 5.57 -3.95 3.83
CA ASN A 73 6.07 -4.96 4.77
C ASN A 73 5.01 -6.01 5.16
N HIS A 74 3.74 -5.61 5.16
CA HIS A 74 2.64 -6.44 5.63
C HIS A 74 1.34 -6.09 4.91
N THR A 75 0.34 -6.95 5.04
CA THR A 75 -1.05 -6.69 4.63
C THR A 75 -1.99 -6.89 5.80
N GLY A 76 -3.22 -6.41 5.67
CA GLY A 76 -4.32 -6.80 6.54
C GLY A 76 -4.74 -8.26 6.30
N ARG A 77 -5.48 -8.82 7.25
CA ARG A 77 -5.99 -10.19 7.19
C ARG A 77 -7.09 -10.39 6.14
N GLU A 78 -7.74 -9.30 5.71
CA GLU A 78 -8.76 -9.31 4.66
C GLU A 78 -8.16 -9.19 3.23
N PHE A 79 -6.83 -9.10 3.10
CA PHE A 79 -6.16 -9.11 1.82
C PHE A 79 -6.40 -10.45 1.11
N PHE A 80 -6.66 -10.43 -0.20
CA PHE A 80 -7.12 -11.61 -0.96
C PHE A 80 -6.24 -12.85 -0.79
N ALA A 81 -4.92 -12.66 -0.78
CA ALA A 81 -3.98 -13.78 -0.66
C ALA A 81 -4.02 -14.42 0.74
N PHE A 82 -4.18 -13.61 1.79
CA PHE A 82 -4.29 -14.15 3.15
C PHE A 82 -5.65 -14.81 3.38
N ARG A 83 -6.73 -14.24 2.83
CA ARG A 83 -8.06 -14.86 2.84
C ARG A 83 -8.07 -16.23 2.18
N ASP A 84 -7.40 -16.38 1.05
CA ASP A 84 -7.28 -17.67 0.38
C ASP A 84 -6.56 -18.72 1.28
N ILE A 85 -5.53 -18.30 2.03
CA ILE A 85 -4.87 -19.18 3.02
C ILE A 85 -5.83 -19.57 4.15
N GLN A 86 -6.63 -18.65 4.66
CA GLN A 86 -7.63 -18.95 5.69
C GLN A 86 -8.65 -20.00 5.20
N GLU A 87 -9.05 -19.92 3.94
CA GLU A 87 -10.05 -20.80 3.32
C GLU A 87 -9.46 -22.16 2.89
N LYS A 88 -8.32 -22.14 2.18
CA LYS A 88 -7.75 -23.33 1.52
C LYS A 88 -6.60 -23.99 2.27
N ARG A 89 -6.09 -23.35 3.30
CA ARG A 89 -5.02 -23.87 4.15
C ARG A 89 -3.77 -24.21 3.33
N GLU A 90 -3.18 -25.39 3.52
CA GLU A 90 -1.99 -25.87 2.82
C GLU A 90 -2.16 -25.93 1.29
N GLN A 91 -3.39 -25.91 0.80
CA GLN A 91 -3.70 -25.94 -0.63
C GLN A 91 -3.66 -24.55 -1.28
N SER A 92 -3.55 -23.50 -0.49
CA SER A 92 -3.45 -22.13 -1.03
C SER A 92 -2.11 -21.92 -1.76
N PRO A 93 -2.13 -21.37 -2.99
CA PRO A 93 -0.90 -21.00 -3.70
C PRO A 93 -0.18 -19.82 -3.03
N TYR A 94 -0.81 -19.15 -2.08
CA TYR A 94 -0.28 -17.95 -1.41
C TYR A 94 0.43 -18.23 -0.08
N CYS A 95 0.57 -19.49 0.36
CA CYS A 95 1.29 -19.80 1.60
C CYS A 95 2.73 -19.24 1.61
N GLY A 96 3.40 -19.25 0.45
CA GLY A 96 4.75 -18.67 0.30
C GLY A 96 4.80 -17.14 0.24
N TRP A 97 3.66 -16.45 0.17
CA TRP A 97 3.59 -14.99 0.14
C TRP A 97 3.81 -14.36 1.51
N TYR A 98 3.61 -15.13 2.59
CA TYR A 98 3.72 -14.66 3.96
C TYR A 98 4.81 -15.39 4.71
N LYS A 99 5.39 -14.73 5.71
CA LYS A 99 6.40 -15.31 6.57
C LYS A 99 5.78 -16.17 7.67
N GLY A 100 6.43 -17.30 7.98
CA GLY A 100 6.11 -18.11 9.17
C GLY A 100 4.77 -18.82 9.13
N ILE A 101 4.16 -19.04 7.95
CA ILE A 101 2.93 -19.86 7.85
C ILE A 101 3.21 -21.28 8.35
N TRP A 102 2.50 -21.67 9.42
CA TRP A 102 2.62 -23.00 10.00
C TRP A 102 1.28 -23.52 10.50
N PHE A 103 0.79 -24.57 9.88
CA PHE A 103 -0.53 -25.16 10.13
C PHE A 103 -0.59 -26.05 11.40
N GLY A 104 0.52 -26.21 12.12
CA GLY A 104 0.56 -26.83 13.45
C GLY A 104 0.46 -25.83 14.60
N GLY A 105 0.34 -24.54 14.30
CA GLY A 105 0.28 -23.45 15.28
C GLY A 105 -1.07 -22.75 15.34
N ASN A 106 -1.09 -21.65 16.09
CA ASN A 106 -2.26 -20.77 16.19
C ASN A 106 -1.83 -19.36 16.57
N THR A 107 -2.75 -18.41 16.43
CA THR A 107 -2.60 -17.01 16.87
C THR A 107 -3.77 -16.61 17.77
N CYS A 108 -3.81 -15.35 18.22
CA CYS A 108 -4.94 -14.79 18.96
C CYS A 108 -6.26 -14.81 18.16
N TYR A 109 -6.19 -14.93 16.82
CA TYR A 109 -7.37 -15.02 15.95
C TYR A 109 -7.96 -16.44 15.85
N ASN A 110 -7.25 -17.42 16.34
CA ASN A 110 -7.73 -18.81 16.42
C ASN A 110 -8.05 -19.44 15.04
N ASP A 111 -7.29 -19.07 14.01
CA ASP A 111 -7.44 -19.62 12.64
C ASP A 111 -6.95 -21.06 12.50
N GLY A 112 -6.30 -21.63 13.54
CA GLY A 112 -5.70 -22.95 13.49
C GLY A 112 -4.40 -23.03 12.68
N PHE A 113 -3.73 -21.90 12.47
CA PHE A 113 -2.36 -21.79 11.98
C PHE A 113 -1.70 -20.53 12.54
N SER A 114 -0.38 -20.50 12.55
CA SER A 114 0.41 -19.33 12.93
C SER A 114 1.10 -18.67 11.72
N TYR A 115 1.53 -17.44 11.90
CA TYR A 115 2.25 -16.64 10.92
C TYR A 115 3.05 -15.55 11.64
N GLU A 116 4.01 -14.95 10.93
CA GLU A 116 4.70 -13.78 11.44
C GLU A 116 3.88 -12.51 11.18
N ALA A 117 3.89 -11.60 12.17
CA ALA A 117 3.20 -10.34 12.12
C ALA A 117 4.14 -9.19 12.52
N TRP A 118 3.87 -8.00 12.01
CA TRP A 118 4.66 -6.84 12.37
C TRP A 118 4.55 -6.53 13.86
N ARG A 119 5.70 -6.63 14.57
CA ARG A 119 5.80 -6.39 16.03
C ARG A 119 4.74 -7.10 16.87
N ASN A 120 4.35 -8.32 16.47
CA ASN A 120 3.28 -9.13 17.08
C ASN A 120 1.87 -8.52 16.98
N CYS A 121 1.66 -7.54 16.11
CA CYS A 121 0.33 -7.05 15.72
C CYS A 121 -0.26 -8.00 14.68
N PHE A 122 -0.97 -9.04 15.11
CA PHE A 122 -1.40 -10.14 14.24
C PHE A 122 -2.44 -9.75 13.16
N GLU A 123 -2.99 -8.56 13.22
CA GLU A 123 -3.75 -7.94 12.12
C GLU A 123 -2.87 -7.50 10.94
N LEU A 124 -1.54 -7.35 11.14
CA LEU A 124 -0.55 -6.89 10.16
C LEU A 124 0.36 -8.05 9.77
N VAL A 125 -0.07 -8.84 8.79
CA VAL A 125 0.58 -10.10 8.41
C VAL A 125 1.80 -9.85 7.53
N ASN A 126 3.00 -10.28 7.97
CA ASN A 126 4.26 -10.00 7.28
C ASN A 126 4.34 -10.68 5.92
N LEU A 127 4.55 -9.90 4.87
CA LEU A 127 4.82 -10.38 3.52
C LEU A 127 6.24 -10.96 3.42
N ASN A 128 6.38 -12.00 2.60
CA ASN A 128 7.67 -12.58 2.26
C ASN A 128 8.26 -11.90 1.03
N LEU A 129 9.00 -10.80 1.22
CA LEU A 129 9.64 -10.06 0.14
C LEU A 129 10.83 -10.81 -0.52
N GLN A 130 11.17 -12.04 -0.09
CA GLN A 130 12.06 -12.93 -0.83
C GLN A 130 11.32 -13.73 -1.92
N ASN A 131 9.99 -13.77 -1.86
CA ASN A 131 9.16 -14.41 -2.87
C ASN A 131 8.99 -13.50 -4.08
N GLN A 132 9.43 -13.97 -5.26
CA GLN A 132 9.38 -13.17 -6.48
C GLN A 132 7.94 -12.80 -6.88
N GLN A 133 6.96 -13.66 -6.66
CA GLN A 133 5.55 -13.36 -6.97
C GLN A 133 5.03 -12.20 -6.12
N VAL A 134 5.46 -12.08 -4.85
CA VAL A 134 5.10 -10.95 -3.99
C VAL A 134 5.72 -9.66 -4.53
N ARG A 135 7.00 -9.70 -4.90
CA ARG A 135 7.68 -8.54 -5.49
C ARG A 135 7.01 -8.10 -6.78
N ASP A 136 6.74 -9.03 -7.69
CA ASP A 136 6.08 -8.74 -8.97
C ASP A 136 4.70 -8.10 -8.74
N TYR A 137 3.91 -8.65 -7.82
CA TYR A 137 2.62 -8.08 -7.48
C TYR A 137 2.73 -6.65 -6.94
N LEU A 138 3.66 -6.40 -6.01
CA LEU A 138 3.85 -5.06 -5.43
C LEU A 138 4.40 -4.05 -6.45
N LEU A 139 5.28 -4.49 -7.36
CA LEU A 139 5.75 -3.65 -8.46
C LEU A 139 4.63 -3.31 -9.43
N ASP A 140 3.72 -4.24 -9.72
CA ASP A 140 2.53 -3.98 -10.53
C ASP A 140 1.53 -3.04 -9.83
N VAL A 141 1.46 -3.07 -8.50
CA VAL A 141 0.71 -2.09 -7.71
C VAL A 141 1.31 -0.69 -7.88
N ILE A 142 2.62 -0.56 -7.78
CA ILE A 142 3.33 0.72 -7.95
C ILE A 142 3.12 1.26 -9.37
N ASP A 143 3.21 0.40 -10.38
CA ASP A 143 2.92 0.78 -11.76
C ASP A 143 1.49 1.30 -11.91
N PHE A 144 0.53 0.61 -11.31
CA PHE A 144 -0.87 1.02 -11.30
C PHE A 144 -1.04 2.40 -10.65
N TRP A 145 -0.39 2.67 -9.52
CA TRP A 145 -0.48 3.98 -8.86
C TRP A 145 0.08 5.12 -9.72
N ILE A 146 1.18 4.86 -10.44
CA ILE A 146 1.76 5.87 -11.35
C ILE A 146 0.86 6.06 -12.58
N ASP A 147 0.37 4.97 -13.19
CA ASP A 147 -0.40 5.03 -14.42
C ASP A 147 -1.81 5.58 -14.21
N GLU A 148 -2.47 5.21 -13.10
CA GLU A 148 -3.85 5.59 -12.81
C GLU A 148 -3.95 6.95 -12.11
N PHE A 149 -3.04 7.23 -11.18
CA PHE A 149 -3.14 8.42 -10.34
C PHE A 149 -2.07 9.47 -10.63
N ASP A 150 -1.03 9.15 -11.39
CA ASP A 150 0.11 10.04 -11.67
C ASP A 150 0.83 10.54 -10.41
N ILE A 151 0.93 9.71 -9.35
CA ILE A 151 1.64 10.07 -8.12
C ILE A 151 3.11 10.41 -8.38
N ASP A 152 3.72 11.24 -7.52
CA ASP A 152 5.10 11.72 -7.67
C ASP A 152 6.09 11.02 -6.76
N GLY A 153 5.63 10.23 -5.81
CA GLY A 153 6.52 9.55 -4.87
C GLY A 153 5.80 8.60 -3.94
N ILE A 154 6.59 7.81 -3.24
CA ILE A 154 6.12 6.84 -2.24
C ILE A 154 6.95 7.01 -0.96
N ARG A 155 6.28 7.27 0.16
CA ARG A 155 6.89 7.10 1.48
C ARG A 155 6.79 5.63 1.88
N LEU A 156 7.90 5.03 2.24
CA LEU A 156 7.94 3.62 2.64
C LEU A 156 7.62 3.49 4.13
N ASP A 157 6.50 2.84 4.43
CA ASP A 157 6.19 2.44 5.79
C ASP A 157 7.13 1.33 6.25
N CYS A 158 7.59 1.36 7.51
CA CYS A 158 8.50 0.37 8.09
C CYS A 158 9.71 0.07 7.20
N ALA A 159 10.35 1.10 6.60
CA ALA A 159 11.45 0.94 5.65
C ALA A 159 12.61 0.10 6.20
N ASP A 160 12.82 0.12 7.51
CA ASP A 160 13.78 -0.69 8.24
C ASP A 160 13.48 -2.21 8.21
N CYS A 161 12.24 -2.57 7.89
CA CYS A 161 11.78 -3.97 7.76
C CYS A 161 11.77 -4.47 6.32
N LEU A 162 11.95 -3.59 5.33
CA LEU A 162 11.88 -3.94 3.92
C LEU A 162 13.19 -4.57 3.42
N ASP A 163 13.05 -5.43 2.43
CA ASP A 163 14.20 -6.03 1.72
C ASP A 163 14.87 -5.01 0.80
N PHE A 164 16.19 -4.87 0.90
CA PHE A 164 16.96 -3.93 0.07
C PHE A 164 16.84 -4.22 -1.43
N GLY A 165 16.86 -5.49 -1.82
CA GLY A 165 16.71 -5.87 -3.22
C GLY A 165 15.33 -5.52 -3.79
N PHE A 166 14.29 -5.57 -2.97
CA PHE A 166 12.96 -5.06 -3.37
C PHE A 166 12.97 -3.54 -3.53
N MET A 167 13.60 -2.80 -2.60
CA MET A 167 13.71 -1.33 -2.71
C MET A 167 14.50 -0.90 -3.95
N GLU A 168 15.57 -1.62 -4.31
CA GLU A 168 16.33 -1.38 -5.54
C GLU A 168 15.48 -1.62 -6.80
N GLN A 169 14.71 -2.71 -6.85
CA GLN A 169 13.79 -3.01 -7.95
C GLN A 169 12.71 -1.93 -8.08
N MET A 170 12.14 -1.53 -6.96
CA MET A 170 11.14 -0.44 -6.92
C MET A 170 11.75 0.87 -7.45
N ARG A 171 12.94 1.26 -6.99
CA ARG A 171 13.64 2.47 -7.46
C ARG A 171 13.90 2.41 -8.96
N ALA A 172 14.39 1.29 -9.47
CA ALA A 172 14.63 1.10 -10.90
C ALA A 172 13.33 1.22 -11.71
N ARG A 173 12.25 0.59 -11.23
CA ARG A 173 10.94 0.60 -11.88
C ARG A 173 10.33 2.00 -11.95
N THR A 174 10.29 2.70 -10.81
CA THR A 174 9.70 4.04 -10.71
C THR A 174 10.49 5.06 -11.52
N SER A 175 11.83 5.03 -11.47
CA SER A 175 12.68 5.94 -12.26
C SER A 175 12.55 5.74 -13.77
N ALA A 176 12.28 4.51 -14.22
CA ALA A 176 12.04 4.22 -15.63
C ALA A 176 10.68 4.80 -16.11
N LYS A 177 9.67 4.86 -15.23
CA LYS A 177 8.35 5.40 -15.54
C LYS A 177 8.25 6.93 -15.38
N LYS A 178 8.82 7.47 -14.32
CA LYS A 178 8.75 8.90 -13.99
C LYS A 178 10.11 9.38 -13.47
N GLN A 179 10.82 10.17 -14.26
CA GLN A 179 12.22 10.55 -14.03
C GLN A 179 12.45 11.20 -12.65
N ASP A 180 11.54 12.07 -12.21
CA ASP A 180 11.61 12.83 -10.95
C ASP A 180 10.80 12.18 -9.82
N PHE A 181 10.63 10.86 -9.85
CA PHE A 181 9.89 10.13 -8.81
C PHE A 181 10.68 10.06 -7.51
N TRP A 182 10.03 10.32 -6.37
CA TRP A 182 10.60 10.40 -5.02
C TRP A 182 10.43 9.11 -4.23
#